data_4000fb24f14dc08e1d8b276136e4c824
#
_entry.id   4000fb24f14dc08e1d8b276136e4c824
#
_cell.length_a   1.000
_cell.length_b   1.000
_cell.length_c   1.000
_cell.angle_alpha   90.00
_cell.angle_beta   90.00
_cell.angle_gamma   90.00
#
_symmetry.space_group_name_H-M   'P 1'
#
loop_
_entity.id
_entity.type
_entity.pdbx_description
1 polymer ?
#
loop_
_entity_poly.entity_id
_entity_poly.type
_entity_poly.pdbx_seq_one_letter_code
_entity_poly.pdbx_strand_id
1 'polypeptide(L)'
;MADEVRSYKDLVAWQKSMALVTEVYRASQEFPKEEVFGLIGQTRRAAISIPSNIAEGHARTSKKEFQYFLSNARGSLAELETHLTIAYQLTYINEMAINQLLDRVGK
;
A
#
# COMPACT_ATOMS: atom_id res chain seq x y z
N MET A 1 -0.52 -10.46 -27.57
CA MET A 1 0.32 -9.27 -27.44
C MET A 1 0.88 -9.19 -26.02
N ALA A 2 2.16 -8.86 -25.93
CA ALA A 2 2.83 -8.81 -24.64
C ALA A 2 2.24 -7.74 -23.71
N ASP A 3 1.67 -6.69 -24.31
CA ASP A 3 1.15 -5.57 -23.55
C ASP A 3 -0.32 -5.71 -23.18
N GLU A 4 -0.94 -6.81 -23.57
CA GLU A 4 -2.35 -7.01 -23.30
C GLU A 4 -2.56 -7.37 -21.83
N VAL A 5 -3.47 -6.64 -21.18
CA VAL A 5 -3.84 -6.91 -19.79
C VAL A 5 -4.86 -8.03 -19.76
N ARG A 6 -4.47 -9.19 -19.21
CA ARG A 6 -5.35 -10.36 -19.12
C ARG A 6 -5.98 -10.53 -17.75
N SER A 7 -5.29 -10.00 -16.70
CA SER A 7 -5.82 -10.04 -15.36
C SER A 7 -5.25 -8.86 -14.59
N TYR A 8 -5.77 -8.64 -13.37
CA TYR A 8 -5.24 -7.58 -12.50
C TYR A 8 -3.75 -7.78 -12.24
N LYS A 9 -3.26 -9.02 -12.31
CA LYS A 9 -1.86 -9.33 -12.05
C LYS A 9 -0.91 -8.71 -13.08
N ASP A 10 -1.43 -8.35 -14.24
CA ASP A 10 -0.64 -7.69 -15.28
C ASP A 10 -0.58 -6.19 -15.10
N LEU A 11 -1.38 -5.62 -14.19
CA LEU A 11 -1.37 -4.18 -13.96
C LEU A 11 -0.12 -3.77 -13.19
N VAL A 12 0.62 -2.79 -13.73
CA VAL A 12 1.83 -2.29 -13.10
C VAL A 12 1.53 -1.75 -11.71
N ALA A 13 0.41 -1.04 -11.55
CA ALA A 13 0.02 -0.48 -10.26
C ALA A 13 -0.19 -1.58 -9.23
N TRP A 14 -0.78 -2.72 -9.62
CA TRP A 14 -0.95 -3.85 -8.71
C TRP A 14 0.40 -4.44 -8.31
N GLN A 15 1.29 -4.63 -9.31
CA GLN A 15 2.61 -5.21 -9.06
C GLN A 15 3.43 -4.33 -8.10
N LYS A 16 3.41 -3.02 -8.32
CA LYS A 16 4.13 -2.08 -7.46
C LYS A 16 3.55 -2.04 -6.06
N SER A 17 2.23 -2.12 -5.93
CA SER A 17 1.60 -2.10 -4.61
C SER A 17 1.86 -3.39 -3.85
N MET A 18 1.99 -4.53 -4.53
CA MET A 18 2.39 -5.79 -3.89
C MET A 18 3.81 -5.71 -3.33
N ALA A 19 4.72 -5.10 -4.09
CA ALA A 19 6.09 -4.88 -3.60
C ALA A 19 6.08 -3.96 -2.38
N LEU A 20 5.24 -2.93 -2.40
CA LEU A 20 5.10 -2.02 -1.27
C LEU A 20 4.61 -2.74 -0.02
N VAL A 21 3.62 -3.63 -0.16
CA VAL A 21 3.12 -4.42 0.97
C VAL A 21 4.25 -5.19 1.62
N THR A 22 5.08 -5.85 0.83
CA THR A 22 6.22 -6.62 1.34
C THR A 22 7.18 -5.72 2.13
N GLU A 23 7.49 -4.55 1.58
CA GLU A 23 8.39 -3.62 2.25
C GLU A 23 7.81 -3.07 3.55
N VAL A 24 6.50 -2.82 3.57
CA VAL A 24 5.82 -2.36 4.78
C VAL A 24 5.86 -3.44 5.87
N TYR A 25 5.67 -4.70 5.49
CA TYR A 25 5.74 -5.78 6.45
C TYR A 25 7.14 -5.88 7.06
N ARG A 26 8.18 -5.76 6.23
CA ARG A 26 9.56 -5.80 6.72
C ARG A 26 9.86 -4.64 7.66
N ALA A 27 9.48 -3.44 7.27
CA ALA A 27 9.74 -2.25 8.07
C ALA A 27 8.99 -2.31 9.40
N SER A 28 7.73 -2.76 9.38
CA SER A 28 6.92 -2.77 10.59
C SER A 28 7.31 -3.88 11.57
N GLN A 29 8.13 -4.85 11.17
CA GLN A 29 8.69 -5.82 12.09
C GLN A 29 9.58 -5.16 13.15
N GLU A 30 10.13 -4.00 12.83
CA GLU A 30 11.00 -3.25 13.74
C GLU A 30 10.22 -2.37 14.71
N PHE A 31 8.91 -2.23 14.52
CA PHE A 31 8.08 -1.43 15.42
C PHE A 31 7.95 -2.15 16.77
N PRO A 32 7.74 -1.39 17.87
CA PRO A 32 7.54 -2.02 19.18
C PRO A 32 6.37 -3.01 19.16
N LYS A 33 6.54 -4.13 19.85
CA LYS A 33 5.52 -5.19 19.87
C LYS A 33 4.19 -4.73 20.45
N GLU A 34 4.22 -3.70 21.31
CA GLU A 34 3.02 -3.11 21.89
C GLU A 34 2.10 -2.55 20.81
N GLU A 35 2.64 -2.26 19.63
CA GLU A 35 1.88 -1.68 18.52
C GLU A 35 1.21 -2.74 17.63
N VAL A 36 1.25 -4.02 18.02
CA VAL A 36 0.71 -5.08 17.16
C VAL A 36 -0.77 -4.87 16.82
N PHE A 37 -1.57 -4.41 17.79
CA PHE A 37 -2.99 -4.10 17.56
C PHE A 37 -3.23 -2.62 17.25
N GLY A 38 -2.18 -1.82 17.26
CA GLY A 38 -2.25 -0.40 16.93
C GLY A 38 -1.58 -0.13 15.60
N LEU A 39 -0.46 0.58 15.64
CA LEU A 39 0.19 1.10 14.43
C LEU A 39 0.65 0.00 13.47
N ILE A 40 1.17 -1.13 13.99
CA ILE A 40 1.60 -2.23 13.11
C ILE A 40 0.40 -2.73 12.31
N GLY A 41 -0.67 -3.08 13.01
CA GLY A 41 -1.87 -3.62 12.35
C GLY A 41 -2.48 -2.64 11.36
N GLN A 42 -2.61 -1.39 11.75
CA GLN A 42 -3.22 -0.37 10.89
C GLN A 42 -2.38 -0.09 9.65
N THR A 43 -1.05 -0.02 9.81
CA THR A 43 -0.14 0.22 8.69
C THR A 43 -0.21 -0.91 7.68
N ARG A 44 -0.21 -2.15 8.17
CA ARG A 44 -0.29 -3.32 7.30
C ARG A 44 -1.62 -3.41 6.59
N ARG A 45 -2.72 -3.12 7.29
CA ARG A 45 -4.05 -3.13 6.67
C ARG A 45 -4.16 -2.07 5.58
N ALA A 46 -3.64 -0.87 5.82
CA ALA A 46 -3.64 0.18 4.81
C ALA A 46 -2.86 -0.26 3.57
N ALA A 47 -1.70 -0.88 3.77
CA ALA A 47 -0.87 -1.35 2.66
C ALA A 47 -1.59 -2.42 1.84
N ILE A 48 -2.15 -3.43 2.50
CA ILE A 48 -2.87 -4.53 1.84
C ILE A 48 -4.07 -4.01 1.05
N SER A 49 -4.74 -3.00 1.58
CA SER A 49 -5.92 -2.42 0.95
C SER A 49 -5.63 -1.85 -0.45
N ILE A 50 -4.39 -1.44 -0.71
CA ILE A 50 -4.04 -0.85 -2.01
C ILE A 50 -4.17 -1.88 -3.14
N PRO A 51 -3.42 -2.99 -3.13
CA PRO A 51 -3.57 -3.97 -4.21
C PRO A 51 -4.92 -4.64 -4.20
N SER A 52 -5.54 -4.80 -3.04
CA SER A 52 -6.87 -5.40 -2.95
C SER A 52 -7.92 -4.57 -3.69
N ASN A 53 -7.90 -3.25 -3.53
CA ASN A 53 -8.82 -2.38 -4.24
C ASN A 53 -8.54 -2.33 -5.73
N ILE A 54 -7.28 -2.36 -6.14
CA ILE A 54 -6.94 -2.40 -7.56
C ILE A 54 -7.48 -3.67 -8.19
N ALA A 55 -7.25 -4.82 -7.55
CA ALA A 55 -7.71 -6.10 -8.06
C ALA A 55 -9.23 -6.15 -8.12
N GLU A 56 -9.91 -5.70 -7.07
CA GLU A 56 -11.37 -5.71 -7.04
C GLU A 56 -11.96 -4.79 -8.10
N GLY A 57 -11.37 -3.61 -8.27
CA GLY A 57 -11.82 -2.68 -9.29
C GLY A 57 -11.67 -3.24 -10.69
N HIS A 58 -10.56 -3.92 -10.95
CA HIS A 58 -10.32 -4.55 -12.26
C HIS A 58 -11.32 -5.66 -12.55
N ALA A 59 -11.82 -6.33 -11.51
CA ALA A 59 -12.80 -7.40 -11.66
C ALA A 59 -14.20 -6.88 -11.98
N ARG A 60 -14.44 -5.58 -11.82
CA ARG A 60 -15.76 -5.00 -12.10
C ARG A 60 -15.93 -4.79 -13.59
N THR A 61 -17.19 -4.75 -14.02
CA THR A 61 -17.51 -4.67 -15.45
C THR A 61 -17.59 -3.24 -15.96
N SER A 62 -17.76 -2.26 -15.10
CA SER A 62 -17.89 -0.86 -15.52
C SER A 62 -16.66 -0.04 -15.17
N LYS A 63 -16.37 0.90 -16.05
CA LYS A 63 -15.28 1.86 -15.85
C LYS A 63 -15.50 2.71 -14.60
N LYS A 64 -16.76 3.04 -14.34
CA LYS A 64 -17.13 3.86 -13.18
C LYS A 64 -16.81 3.11 -11.88
N GLU A 65 -17.11 1.82 -11.82
CA GLU A 65 -16.80 1.00 -10.66
C GLU A 65 -15.30 0.86 -10.49
N PHE A 66 -14.57 0.67 -11.58
CA PHE A 66 -13.12 0.59 -11.52
C PHE A 66 -12.53 1.87 -10.92
N GLN A 67 -13.02 3.02 -11.37
CA GLN A 67 -12.55 4.30 -10.84
C GLN A 67 -12.87 4.47 -9.35
N TYR A 68 -14.02 3.95 -8.92
CA TYR A 68 -14.40 3.96 -7.50
C TYR A 68 -13.36 3.21 -6.66
N PHE A 69 -12.98 2.02 -7.09
CA PHE A 69 -12.00 1.22 -6.35
C PHE A 69 -10.60 1.80 -6.44
N LEU A 70 -10.24 2.41 -7.56
CA LEU A 70 -8.96 3.13 -7.65
C LEU A 70 -8.91 4.31 -6.69
N SER A 71 -10.04 5.00 -6.51
CA SER A 71 -10.14 6.07 -5.54
C SER A 71 -9.94 5.57 -4.11
N ASN A 72 -10.52 4.40 -3.80
CA ASN A 72 -10.31 3.74 -2.50
C ASN A 72 -8.84 3.39 -2.29
N ALA A 73 -8.18 2.88 -3.35
CA ALA A 73 -6.76 2.56 -3.27
C ALA A 73 -5.92 3.81 -2.97
N ARG A 74 -6.25 4.93 -3.60
CA ARG A 74 -5.57 6.20 -3.33
C ARG A 74 -5.76 6.67 -1.89
N GLY A 75 -6.96 6.50 -1.36
CA GLY A 75 -7.23 6.81 0.04
C GLY A 75 -6.39 5.96 0.98
N SER A 76 -6.28 4.66 0.68
CA SER A 76 -5.45 3.75 1.45
C SER A 76 -3.97 4.14 1.39
N LEU A 77 -3.52 4.63 0.24
CA LEU A 77 -2.16 5.10 0.06
C LEU A 77 -1.87 6.31 0.95
N ALA A 78 -2.78 7.27 0.98
CA ALA A 78 -2.66 8.45 1.84
C ALA A 78 -2.65 8.05 3.31
N GLU A 79 -3.48 7.07 3.67
CA GLU A 79 -3.52 6.54 5.02
C GLU A 79 -2.19 5.88 5.39
N LEU A 80 -1.63 5.09 4.48
CA LEU A 80 -0.35 4.44 4.69
C LEU A 80 0.76 5.47 4.90
N GLU A 81 0.80 6.51 4.06
CA GLU A 81 1.78 7.60 4.22
C GLU A 81 1.68 8.23 5.59
N THR A 82 0.44 8.44 6.06
CA THR A 82 0.21 9.03 7.37
C THR A 82 0.74 8.13 8.47
N HIS A 83 0.47 6.83 8.40
CA HIS A 83 0.95 5.87 9.41
C HIS A 83 2.47 5.80 9.44
N LEU A 84 3.11 5.80 8.26
CA LEU A 84 4.58 5.76 8.19
C LEU A 84 5.19 7.04 8.76
N THR A 85 4.55 8.18 8.52
CA THR A 85 5.01 9.45 9.07
C THR A 85 4.89 9.45 10.60
N ILE A 86 3.79 8.90 11.12
CA ILE A 86 3.62 8.75 12.57
C ILE A 86 4.73 7.85 13.14
N ALA A 87 5.00 6.73 12.48
CA ALA A 87 6.05 5.81 12.92
C ALA A 87 7.42 6.51 12.96
N TYR A 88 7.69 7.33 11.96
CA TYR A 88 8.93 8.10 11.92
C TYR A 88 9.01 9.09 13.08
N GLN A 89 7.91 9.81 13.33
CA GLN A 89 7.88 10.78 14.43
C GLN A 89 8.08 10.11 15.79
N LEU A 90 7.59 8.86 15.92
CA LEU A 90 7.78 8.09 17.14
C LEU A 90 9.11 7.35 17.19
N THR A 91 9.96 7.55 16.21
CA THR A 91 11.29 6.92 16.05
C THR A 91 11.25 5.41 15.88
N TYR A 92 10.13 4.86 15.41
CA TYR A 92 10.00 3.44 15.12
C TYR A 92 10.68 3.06 13.81
N ILE A 93 10.88 4.02 12.92
CA ILE A 93 11.48 3.81 11.61
C ILE A 93 12.46 4.97 11.38
N ASN A 94 13.63 4.69 10.78
CA ASN A 94 14.62 5.73 10.57
C ASN A 94 14.37 6.49 9.26
N GLU A 95 15.10 7.61 9.10
CA GLU A 95 14.90 8.51 7.97
C GLU A 95 15.12 7.82 6.62
N MET A 96 16.17 7.00 6.53
CA MET A 96 16.47 6.29 5.28
C MET A 96 15.34 5.36 4.90
N ALA A 97 14.85 4.58 5.87
CA ALA A 97 13.80 3.60 5.61
C ALA A 97 12.48 4.27 5.20
N ILE A 98 12.10 5.36 5.88
CA ILE A 98 10.86 6.05 5.52
C ILE A 98 10.98 6.70 4.15
N ASN A 99 12.13 7.26 3.81
CA ASN A 99 12.32 7.87 2.51
C ASN A 99 12.21 6.84 1.39
N GLN A 100 12.76 5.65 1.59
CA GLN A 100 12.63 4.56 0.61
C GLN A 100 11.19 4.14 0.43
N LEU A 101 10.43 4.04 1.52
CA LEU A 101 9.00 3.67 1.44
C LEU A 101 8.18 4.77 0.78
N LEU A 102 8.41 6.04 1.13
CA LEU A 102 7.67 7.16 0.56
C LEU A 102 7.99 7.34 -0.92
N ASP A 103 9.20 7.02 -1.36
CA ASP A 103 9.54 7.04 -2.78
C ASP A 103 8.68 6.06 -3.56
N ARG A 104 8.45 4.86 -3.01
CA ARG A 104 7.59 3.87 -3.65
C ARG A 104 6.14 4.35 -3.69
N VAL A 105 5.69 4.99 -2.61
CA VAL A 105 4.31 5.49 -2.48
C VAL A 105 4.07 6.64 -3.44
N GLY A 106 5.03 7.56 -3.55
CA GLY A 106 4.86 8.77 -4.35
C GLY A 106 4.96 8.56 -5.84
N LYS A 107 5.30 7.35 -6.25
CA LYS A 107 5.39 7.02 -7.67
C LYS A 107 4.23 6.16 -8.08
#